data_0ec8fe2c4381b146793e3448eaee29f2
#
_entry.id   0ec8fe2c4381b146793e3448eaee29f2
#
_cell.length_a   1.000
_cell.length_b   1.000
_cell.length_c   1.000
_cell.angle_alpha   90.00
_cell.angle_beta   90.00
_cell.angle_gamma   90.00
#
_symmetry.space_group_name_H-M   'P 1'
#
loop_
_entity.id
_entity.type
_entity.pdbx_description
1 polymer ?
#
loop_
_entity_poly.entity_id
_entity_poly.type
_entity_poly.pdbx_seq_one_letter_code
_entity_poly.pdbx_strand_id
1 'polypeptide(L)'
;MKLTVSTDERTHLVDSIVDELQKRGHEVEYFGPEPGKEADWPDVTLQAVERVAGGQADEAIVMCWTGTGCTLAANKVPGIRAALCHDAETAKGARV
;
A
#
# COMPACT_ATOMS: atom_id res chain seq x y z
N MET A 1 13.81 -0.35 4.98
CA MET A 1 13.22 0.50 3.92
C MET A 1 12.21 1.47 4.50
N LYS A 2 11.97 2.54 3.78
CA LYS A 2 10.83 3.42 4.04
C LYS A 2 9.66 2.93 3.19
N LEU A 3 8.57 2.55 3.84
CA LEU A 3 7.39 1.99 3.19
C LEU A 3 6.19 2.86 3.45
N THR A 4 5.32 2.99 2.45
CA THR A 4 3.99 3.54 2.66
C THR A 4 2.97 2.40 2.63
N VAL A 5 1.91 2.57 3.41
CA VAL A 5 0.81 1.61 3.47
C VAL A 5 -0.48 2.40 3.34
N SER A 6 -1.35 1.99 2.43
CA SER A 6 -2.66 2.61 2.28
C SER A 6 -3.79 1.58 2.29
N THR A 7 -4.94 1.99 2.79
CA THR A 7 -6.15 1.19 2.77
C THR A 7 -7.38 2.10 2.76
N ASP A 8 -8.47 1.62 2.18
CA ASP A 8 -9.76 2.30 2.22
C ASP A 8 -10.56 1.97 3.49
N GLU A 9 -10.22 0.88 4.16
CA GLU A 9 -10.86 0.44 5.40
C GLU A 9 -9.80 -0.10 6.35
N ARG A 10 -9.74 0.45 7.57
CA ARG A 10 -8.76 0.00 8.54
C ARG A 10 -9.29 -1.18 9.34
N THR A 11 -8.81 -2.37 8.98
CA THR A 11 -9.16 -3.63 9.63
C THR A 11 -8.01 -4.16 10.47
N HIS A 12 -8.27 -5.24 11.20
CA HIS A 12 -7.24 -5.94 11.96
C HIS A 12 -6.07 -6.40 11.07
N LEU A 13 -6.36 -6.79 9.82
CA LEU A 13 -5.31 -7.19 8.86
C LEU A 13 -4.33 -6.05 8.60
N VAL A 14 -4.83 -4.83 8.43
CA VAL A 14 -4.00 -3.65 8.19
C VAL A 14 -3.07 -3.40 9.38
N ASP A 15 -3.60 -3.45 10.59
CA ASP A 15 -2.80 -3.26 11.80
C ASP A 15 -1.73 -4.35 11.94
N SER A 16 -2.05 -5.59 11.60
CA SER A 16 -1.09 -6.70 11.61
C SER A 16 0.02 -6.50 10.59
N ILE A 17 -0.30 -6.00 9.40
CA ILE A 17 0.70 -5.73 8.36
C ILE A 17 1.65 -4.62 8.81
N VAL A 18 1.11 -3.51 9.29
CA VAL A 18 1.94 -2.39 9.77
C VAL A 18 2.86 -2.84 10.91
N ASP A 19 2.32 -3.56 11.87
CA ASP A 19 3.08 -4.07 13.00
C ASP A 19 4.22 -5.00 12.56
N GLU A 20 3.95 -5.92 11.65
CA GLU A 20 4.95 -6.85 11.13
C GLU A 20 6.07 -6.11 10.36
N LEU A 21 5.72 -5.12 9.56
CA LEU A 21 6.70 -4.31 8.84
C LEU A 21 7.61 -3.55 9.81
N GLN A 22 7.05 -2.98 10.85
CA GLN A 22 7.83 -2.27 11.87
C GLN A 22 8.74 -3.22 12.65
N LYS A 23 8.28 -4.41 12.97
CA LYS A 23 9.10 -5.45 13.62
C LYS A 23 10.28 -5.88 12.77
N ARG A 24 10.14 -5.82 11.46
CA ARG A 24 11.22 -6.14 10.52
C ARG A 24 12.18 -4.97 10.29
N GLY A 25 12.00 -3.87 11.00
CA GLY A 25 12.88 -2.71 10.95
C GLY A 25 12.56 -1.69 9.88
N HIS A 26 11.38 -1.76 9.26
CA HIS A 26 10.96 -0.79 8.26
C HIS A 26 10.32 0.44 8.90
N GLU A 27 10.53 1.59 8.29
CA GLU A 27 9.81 2.82 8.60
C GLU A 27 8.51 2.81 7.79
N VAL A 28 7.36 2.96 8.47
CA VAL A 28 6.05 2.88 7.82
C VAL A 28 5.30 4.20 7.97
N GLU A 29 4.86 4.76 6.85
CA GLU A 29 3.93 5.88 6.81
C GLU A 29 2.57 5.37 6.34
N TYR A 30 1.53 5.59 7.15
CA TYR A 30 0.21 5.08 6.88
C TYR A 30 -0.70 6.17 6.31
N PHE A 31 -1.40 5.84 5.22
CA PHE A 31 -2.44 6.68 4.61
C PHE A 31 -3.76 5.91 4.59
N GLY A 32 -4.73 6.40 5.31
CA GLY A 32 -6.01 5.75 5.38
C GLY A 32 -6.86 6.25 6.53
N PRO A 33 -8.01 5.62 6.75
CA PRO A 33 -8.93 6.03 7.81
C PRO A 33 -8.46 5.55 9.19
N GLU A 34 -9.07 6.12 10.22
CA GLU A 34 -8.94 5.63 11.58
C GLU A 34 -9.61 4.25 11.73
N PRO A 35 -9.29 3.47 12.78
CA PRO A 35 -9.91 2.16 12.99
C PRO A 35 -11.43 2.25 12.99
N GLY A 36 -12.08 1.36 12.22
CA GLY A 36 -13.52 1.31 12.07
C GLY A 36 -14.12 2.35 11.14
N LYS A 37 -13.29 3.14 10.47
CA LYS A 37 -13.70 4.15 9.48
C LYS A 37 -13.35 3.71 8.07
N GLU A 38 -13.91 4.42 7.10
CA GLU A 38 -13.63 4.20 5.67
C GLU A 38 -13.11 5.47 5.03
N ALA A 39 -12.34 5.32 3.95
CA ALA A 39 -11.86 6.41 3.13
C ALA A 39 -11.94 6.01 1.66
N ASP A 40 -11.91 6.99 0.74
CA ASP A 40 -11.95 6.71 -0.69
C ASP A 40 -10.62 6.09 -1.13
N TRP A 41 -10.68 4.89 -1.70
CA TRP A 41 -9.47 4.15 -2.12
C TRP A 41 -8.60 4.90 -3.14
N PRO A 42 -9.16 5.71 -4.09
CA PRO A 42 -8.28 6.46 -5.00
C PRO A 42 -7.39 7.45 -4.26
N ASP A 43 -7.94 8.20 -3.33
CA ASP A 43 -7.22 9.25 -2.62
C ASP A 43 -6.07 8.69 -1.78
N VAL A 44 -6.35 7.69 -0.96
CA VAL A 44 -5.32 7.10 -0.08
C VAL A 44 -4.26 6.35 -0.88
N THR A 45 -4.66 5.68 -1.97
CA THR A 45 -3.74 5.00 -2.87
C THR A 45 -2.77 5.99 -3.49
N LEU A 46 -3.28 7.08 -4.05
CA LEU A 46 -2.45 8.11 -4.68
C LEU A 46 -1.48 8.75 -3.69
N GLN A 47 -1.93 9.05 -2.47
CA GLN A 47 -1.05 9.59 -1.44
C GLN A 47 0.13 8.67 -1.16
N ALA A 48 -0.14 7.37 -1.02
CA ALA A 48 0.90 6.39 -0.72
C ALA A 48 1.91 6.24 -1.86
N VAL A 49 1.42 6.09 -3.11
CA VAL A 49 2.32 5.84 -4.24
C VAL A 49 3.06 7.09 -4.71
N GLU A 50 2.51 8.28 -4.48
CA GLU A 50 3.19 9.54 -4.79
C GLU A 50 4.44 9.72 -3.94
N ARG A 51 4.46 9.21 -2.71
CA ARG A 51 5.67 9.18 -1.88
C ARG A 51 6.77 8.37 -2.53
N VAL A 52 6.41 7.23 -3.13
CA VAL A 52 7.38 6.38 -3.84
C VAL A 52 7.87 7.06 -5.12
N ALA A 53 6.96 7.59 -5.92
CA ALA A 53 7.30 8.30 -7.16
C ALA A 53 8.20 9.52 -6.90
N GLY A 54 7.98 10.22 -5.79
CA GLY A 54 8.76 11.40 -5.40
C GLY A 54 10.07 11.09 -4.67
N GLY A 55 10.39 9.83 -4.43
CA GLY A 55 11.63 9.43 -3.76
C GLY A 55 11.60 9.51 -2.25
N GLN A 56 10.44 9.78 -1.62
CA GLN A 56 10.30 9.86 -0.17
C GLN A 56 10.05 8.50 0.49
N ALA A 57 9.74 7.48 -0.31
CA ALA A 57 9.60 6.11 0.15
C ALA A 57 10.15 5.16 -0.90
N ASP A 58 10.50 3.96 -0.48
CA ASP A 58 11.08 2.95 -1.37
C ASP A 58 10.02 2.12 -2.08
N GLU A 59 8.99 1.72 -1.35
CA GLU A 59 7.89 0.89 -1.86
C GLU A 59 6.59 1.23 -1.15
N ALA A 60 5.47 0.85 -1.76
CA ALA A 60 4.14 1.03 -1.18
C ALA A 60 3.39 -0.31 -1.15
N ILE A 61 2.60 -0.50 -0.09
CA ILE A 61 1.62 -1.57 -0.01
C ILE A 61 0.26 -0.90 0.00
N VAL A 62 -0.53 -1.12 -1.06
CA VAL A 62 -1.83 -0.49 -1.21
C VAL A 62 -2.93 -1.54 -1.14
N MET A 63 -3.96 -1.24 -0.38
CA MET A 63 -5.05 -2.18 -0.11
C MET A 63 -6.41 -1.55 -0.38
N CYS A 64 -7.32 -2.34 -0.92
CA CYS A 64 -8.73 -2.04 -1.01
C CYS A 64 -9.50 -3.38 -1.03
N TRP A 65 -10.81 -3.34 -1.19
CA TRP A 65 -11.64 -4.55 -1.12
C TRP A 65 -11.16 -5.67 -2.03
N THR A 66 -11.00 -5.38 -3.33
CA THR A 66 -10.57 -6.39 -4.32
C THR A 66 -9.10 -6.26 -4.69
N GLY A 67 -8.47 -5.15 -4.37
CA GLY A 67 -7.14 -4.81 -4.84
C GLY A 67 -7.10 -4.28 -6.27
N THR A 68 -8.15 -4.48 -7.05
CA THR A 68 -8.22 -4.07 -8.45
C THR A 68 -8.16 -2.56 -8.62
N GLY A 69 -8.99 -1.84 -7.87
CA GLY A 69 -9.06 -0.39 -7.95
C GLY A 69 -7.76 0.27 -7.54
N CYS A 70 -7.19 -0.12 -6.42
CA CYS A 70 -5.94 0.49 -5.95
C CYS A 70 -4.76 0.16 -6.87
N THR A 71 -4.73 -1.03 -7.47
CA THR A 71 -3.71 -1.38 -8.47
C THR A 71 -3.81 -0.51 -9.71
N LEU A 72 -5.02 -0.30 -10.23
CA LEU A 72 -5.25 0.57 -11.38
C LEU A 72 -4.87 2.01 -11.09
N ALA A 73 -5.26 2.54 -9.93
CA ALA A 73 -4.94 3.90 -9.54
C ALA A 73 -3.43 4.10 -9.39
N ALA A 74 -2.75 3.16 -8.74
CA ALA A 74 -1.30 3.22 -8.56
C ALA A 74 -0.55 3.24 -9.90
N ASN A 75 -0.96 2.41 -10.84
CA ASN A 75 -0.32 2.32 -12.15
C ASN A 75 -0.52 3.55 -13.05
N LYS A 76 -1.43 4.45 -12.69
CA LYS A 76 -1.58 5.73 -13.40
C LYS A 76 -0.53 6.76 -13.00
N VAL A 77 0.18 6.55 -11.92
CA VAL A 77 1.24 7.46 -11.48
C VAL A 77 2.53 7.14 -12.25
N PRO A 78 3.10 8.11 -12.99
CA PRO A 78 4.34 7.87 -13.73
C PRO A 78 5.47 7.37 -12.81
N GLY A 79 6.17 6.34 -13.26
CA GLY A 79 7.27 5.73 -12.51
C GLY A 79 6.86 4.64 -11.53
N ILE A 80 5.56 4.40 -11.37
CA ILE A 80 5.03 3.37 -10.47
C ILE A 80 4.63 2.13 -11.27
N ARG A 81 5.05 0.98 -10.78
CA ARG A 81 4.60 -0.33 -11.26
C ARG A 81 3.98 -1.06 -10.09
N ALA A 82 2.67 -1.27 -10.14
CA ALA A 82 1.92 -1.97 -9.11
C ALA A 82 1.40 -3.30 -9.64
N ALA A 83 1.48 -4.32 -8.83
CA ALA A 83 1.00 -5.66 -9.14
C ALA A 83 -0.04 -6.09 -8.10
N LEU A 84 -1.16 -6.62 -8.58
CA LEU A 84 -2.17 -7.21 -7.70
C LEU A 84 -1.69 -8.59 -7.25
N CYS A 85 -1.57 -8.77 -5.94
CA CYS A 85 -1.07 -10.00 -5.35
C CYS A 85 -2.08 -10.58 -4.37
N HIS A 86 -2.43 -11.85 -4.57
CA HIS A 86 -3.33 -12.58 -3.67
C HIS A 86 -2.59 -13.52 -2.72
N ASP A 87 -1.31 -13.76 -2.96
CA ASP A 87 -0.48 -14.64 -2.15
C ASP A 87 0.99 -14.25 -2.23
N ALA A 88 1.80 -14.88 -1.38
CA ALA A 88 3.23 -14.57 -1.30
C ALA A 88 3.99 -14.95 -2.57
N GLU A 89 3.59 -16.01 -3.24
CA GLU A 89 4.24 -16.47 -4.47
C GLU A 89 4.05 -15.47 -5.60
N THR A 90 2.84 -14.94 -5.78
CA THR A 90 2.53 -13.90 -6.75
C THR A 90 3.35 -12.63 -6.47
N ALA A 91 3.42 -12.22 -5.20
CA ALA A 91 4.19 -11.06 -4.80
C ALA A 91 5.67 -11.23 -5.10
N LYS A 92 6.22 -12.40 -4.83
CA LYS A 92 7.62 -12.73 -5.11
C LYS A 92 7.90 -12.67 -6.61
N GLY A 93 7.01 -13.22 -7.45
CA GLY A 93 7.14 -13.19 -8.90
C GLY A 93 7.06 -11.78 -9.47
N ALA A 94 6.20 -10.95 -8.93
CA ALA A 94 6.02 -9.57 -9.39
C ALA A 94 7.26 -8.70 -9.13
N ARG A 95 8.08 -9.08 -8.17
CA ARG A 95 9.25 -8.30 -7.78
C ARG A 95 10.47 -8.50 -8.69
N VAL A 96 10.42 -9.41 -9.58
CA VAL A 96 11.56 -9.76 -10.45
C VAL A 96 11.91 -8.68 -11.47
#